data_8026628a3fb9f851b74c5990afc2721f
#
_entry.id   8026628a3fb9f851b74c5990afc2721f
#
_cell.length_a   1.000
_cell.length_b   1.000
_cell.length_c   1.000
_cell.angle_alpha   90.00
_cell.angle_beta   90.00
_cell.angle_gamma   90.00
#
_symmetry.space_group_name_H-M   'P 1'
#
loop_
_entity.id
_entity.type
_entity.pdbx_description
1 polymer ?
#
loop_
_entity_poly.entity_id
_entity_poly.type
_entity_poly.pdbx_seq_one_letter_code
_entity_poly.pdbx_strand_id
1 'polypeptide(L)'
;FYVLADATAAGLIVEPGRVRELIDYGMAIKHGVEASVVVAHPDEPDLHGIYGTIITGVPADGADGRNVTIFADGEVDRSPCGTGTAARLAWLHATNQIGIDQPYIHESIIGTRFTGCVLRETTVASRAAIVPEIAGQGYITGYHTFVIDLDDPVQAGFLVR
;
A
#
# COMPACT_ATOMS: atom_id res chain seq x y z
N PHE A 1 0.85 -8.61 3.29
CA PHE A 1 0.97 -8.83 1.83
C PHE A 1 0.07 -7.88 1.06
N TYR A 2 0.45 -7.58 -0.18
CA TYR A 2 -0.29 -6.71 -1.08
C TYR A 2 -0.50 -7.39 -2.43
N VAL A 3 -1.62 -7.06 -3.07
CA VAL A 3 -1.82 -7.33 -4.49
C VAL A 3 -1.52 -6.06 -5.28
N LEU A 4 -0.76 -6.16 -6.36
CA LEU A 4 -0.56 -5.05 -7.29
C LEU A 4 -1.53 -5.21 -8.46
N ALA A 5 -2.26 -4.15 -8.78
CA ALA A 5 -3.20 -4.11 -9.88
C ALA A 5 -2.99 -2.84 -10.73
N ASP A 6 -3.28 -2.92 -12.02
CA ASP A 6 -3.19 -1.79 -12.93
C ASP A 6 -4.59 -1.21 -13.18
N ALA A 7 -4.79 0.06 -12.83
CA ALA A 7 -6.05 0.76 -13.06
C ALA A 7 -6.39 0.82 -14.55
N THR A 8 -5.39 1.03 -15.42
CA THR A 8 -5.62 1.19 -16.87
C THR A 8 -6.14 -0.08 -17.52
N ALA A 9 -5.70 -1.24 -17.02
CA ALA A 9 -6.20 -2.54 -17.48
C ALA A 9 -7.70 -2.74 -17.19
N ALA A 10 -8.24 -2.03 -16.18
CA ALA A 10 -9.66 -2.03 -15.83
C ALA A 10 -10.43 -0.82 -16.38
N GLY A 11 -9.80 0.04 -17.17
CA GLY A 11 -10.40 1.29 -17.65
C GLY A 11 -10.62 2.32 -16.55
N LEU A 12 -9.88 2.22 -15.43
CA LEU A 12 -9.95 3.14 -14.30
C LEU A 12 -8.81 4.16 -14.33
N ILE A 13 -9.02 5.27 -13.64
CA ILE A 13 -8.03 6.33 -13.47
C ILE A 13 -7.81 6.54 -11.97
N VAL A 14 -6.52 6.61 -11.56
CA VAL A 14 -6.16 6.88 -10.16
C VAL A 14 -6.26 8.39 -9.91
N GLU A 15 -7.44 8.84 -9.50
CA GLU A 15 -7.75 10.23 -9.14
C GLU A 15 -8.79 10.31 -8.03
N PRO A 16 -8.82 11.40 -7.23
CA PRO A 16 -9.74 11.52 -6.09
C PRO A 16 -11.22 11.42 -6.47
N GLY A 17 -11.60 11.89 -7.66
CA GLY A 17 -12.99 11.85 -8.16
C GLY A 17 -13.51 10.42 -8.40
N ARG A 18 -12.62 9.45 -8.53
CA ARG A 18 -12.94 8.05 -8.81
C ARG A 18 -12.73 7.12 -7.61
N VAL A 19 -12.53 7.68 -6.42
CA VAL A 19 -12.14 6.91 -5.23
C VAL A 19 -13.09 5.77 -4.91
N ARG A 20 -14.40 5.94 -5.09
CA ARG A 20 -15.39 4.88 -4.81
C ARG A 20 -15.20 3.68 -5.72
N GLU A 21 -15.04 3.91 -7.02
CA GLU A 21 -14.79 2.85 -8.00
C GLU A 21 -13.45 2.12 -7.73
N LEU A 22 -12.43 2.87 -7.28
CA LEU A 22 -11.14 2.32 -6.93
C LEU A 22 -11.24 1.46 -5.65
N ILE A 23 -12.06 1.84 -4.67
CA ILE A 23 -12.34 1.02 -3.48
C ILE A 23 -13.00 -0.28 -3.89
N ASP A 24 -14.10 -0.20 -4.66
CA ASP A 24 -14.86 -1.38 -5.10
C ASP A 24 -13.95 -2.35 -5.89
N TYR A 25 -13.14 -1.81 -6.80
CA TYR A 25 -12.18 -2.59 -7.58
C TYR A 25 -11.10 -3.23 -6.71
N GLY A 26 -10.48 -2.46 -5.79
CA GLY A 26 -9.43 -2.95 -4.91
C GLY A 26 -9.91 -4.04 -3.96
N MET A 27 -11.11 -3.87 -3.39
CA MET A 27 -11.72 -4.86 -2.51
C MET A 27 -12.13 -6.14 -3.26
N ALA A 28 -12.68 -6.01 -4.47
CA ALA A 28 -13.02 -7.17 -5.30
C ALA A 28 -11.77 -8.00 -5.63
N ILE A 29 -10.64 -7.36 -5.96
CA ILE A 29 -9.36 -8.04 -6.18
C ILE A 29 -8.87 -8.71 -4.90
N LYS A 30 -8.84 -7.99 -3.77
CA LYS A 30 -8.41 -8.53 -2.48
C LYS A 30 -9.15 -9.82 -2.17
N HIS A 31 -10.48 -9.77 -2.15
CA HIS A 31 -11.32 -10.93 -1.83
C HIS A 31 -11.17 -12.07 -2.85
N GLY A 32 -11.05 -11.74 -4.15
CA GLY A 32 -10.84 -12.73 -5.20
C GLY A 32 -9.52 -13.48 -5.04
N VAL A 33 -8.44 -12.79 -4.66
CA VAL A 33 -7.13 -13.42 -4.41
C VAL A 33 -7.18 -14.26 -3.12
N GLU A 34 -7.75 -13.73 -2.03
CA GLU A 34 -7.88 -14.47 -0.76
C GLU A 34 -8.70 -15.76 -0.90
N ALA A 35 -9.73 -15.73 -1.75
CA ALA A 35 -10.52 -16.93 -2.04
C ALA A 35 -9.75 -17.98 -2.88
N SER A 36 -8.70 -17.58 -3.58
CA SER A 36 -8.00 -18.42 -4.56
C SER A 36 -6.64 -18.90 -4.09
N VAL A 37 -5.98 -18.15 -3.20
CA VAL A 37 -4.58 -18.39 -2.79
C VAL A 37 -4.43 -18.17 -1.29
N VAL A 38 -3.82 -19.15 -0.63
CA VAL A 38 -3.38 -18.96 0.77
C VAL A 38 -2.06 -18.20 0.76
N VAL A 39 -2.09 -17.00 1.35
CA VAL A 39 -0.92 -16.11 1.47
C VAL A 39 -0.47 -16.12 2.93
N ALA A 40 0.77 -16.57 3.18
CA ALA A 40 1.37 -16.59 4.51
C ALA A 40 2.88 -16.40 4.42
N HIS A 41 3.47 -15.77 5.45
CA HIS A 41 4.90 -15.65 5.57
C HIS A 41 5.51 -17.02 5.93
N PRO A 42 6.63 -17.41 5.31
CA PRO A 42 7.20 -18.76 5.53
C PRO A 42 7.72 -18.99 6.94
N ASP A 43 8.22 -17.93 7.61
CA ASP A 43 8.86 -18.04 8.93
C ASP A 43 8.02 -17.38 10.06
N GLU A 44 6.98 -16.63 9.71
CA GLU A 44 6.13 -15.85 10.65
C GLU A 44 4.66 -16.19 10.40
N PRO A 45 4.10 -17.24 11.01
CA PRO A 45 2.73 -17.71 10.73
C PRO A 45 1.63 -16.68 11.00
N ASP A 46 1.87 -15.75 11.92
CA ASP A 46 0.93 -14.67 12.24
C ASP A 46 0.83 -13.61 11.13
N LEU A 47 1.81 -13.59 10.21
CA LEU A 47 1.80 -12.74 9.03
C LEU A 47 1.14 -13.49 7.87
N HIS A 48 -0.16 -13.33 7.71
CA HIS A 48 -0.93 -14.00 6.65
C HIS A 48 -2.04 -13.10 6.08
N GLY A 49 -2.66 -13.54 4.99
CA GLY A 49 -3.72 -12.82 4.30
C GLY A 49 -3.25 -11.63 3.48
N ILE A 50 -4.16 -10.97 2.80
CA ILE A 50 -3.90 -9.79 1.99
C ILE A 50 -4.28 -8.54 2.78
N TYR A 51 -3.31 -7.69 3.10
CA TYR A 51 -3.56 -6.43 3.80
C TYR A 51 -4.31 -5.44 2.92
N GLY A 52 -3.91 -5.33 1.65
CA GLY A 52 -4.55 -4.41 0.72
C GLY A 52 -4.16 -4.62 -0.74
N THR A 53 -4.81 -3.84 -1.60
CA THR A 53 -4.53 -3.78 -3.03
C THR A 53 -3.88 -2.44 -3.36
N ILE A 54 -2.73 -2.48 -4.03
CA ILE A 54 -2.04 -1.31 -4.57
C ILE A 54 -2.47 -1.18 -6.03
N ILE A 55 -3.32 -0.19 -6.31
CA ILE A 55 -3.80 0.09 -7.66
C ILE A 55 -2.89 1.14 -8.27
N THR A 56 -2.15 0.78 -9.30
CA THR A 56 -1.21 1.66 -10.00
C THR A 56 -1.91 2.42 -11.12
N GLY A 57 -1.45 3.64 -11.39
CA GLY A 57 -1.96 4.50 -12.46
C GLY A 57 -0.86 5.34 -13.09
N VAL A 58 -1.24 6.18 -14.04
CA VAL A 58 -0.32 7.08 -14.73
C VAL A 58 0.16 8.15 -13.77
N PRO A 59 1.48 8.32 -13.56
CA PRO A 59 2.02 9.35 -12.70
C PRO A 59 1.89 10.75 -13.33
N ALA A 60 1.90 11.78 -12.48
CA ALA A 60 2.06 13.16 -12.95
C ALA A 60 3.55 13.45 -13.27
N ASP A 61 3.80 14.59 -13.91
CA ASP A 61 5.16 15.03 -14.24
C ASP A 61 6.07 15.06 -13.01
N GLY A 62 7.25 14.47 -13.15
CA GLY A 62 8.25 14.39 -12.10
C GLY A 62 7.97 13.31 -11.04
N ALA A 63 7.08 12.37 -11.30
CA ALA A 63 6.93 11.14 -10.53
C ALA A 63 7.19 9.92 -11.43
N ASP A 64 7.75 8.85 -10.84
CA ASP A 64 8.06 7.60 -11.55
C ASP A 64 6.89 6.61 -11.51
N GLY A 65 5.99 6.77 -10.54
CA GLY A 65 4.79 5.97 -10.42
C GLY A 65 3.74 6.63 -9.57
N ARG A 66 2.48 6.29 -9.81
CA ARG A 66 1.32 6.72 -9.04
C ARG A 66 0.54 5.51 -8.56
N ASN A 67 -0.01 5.59 -7.35
CA ASN A 67 -0.90 4.57 -6.84
C ASN A 67 -2.01 5.14 -5.95
N VAL A 68 -2.97 4.28 -5.68
CA VAL A 68 -3.82 4.33 -4.50
C VAL A 68 -3.74 2.97 -3.80
N THR A 69 -3.60 2.96 -2.49
CA THR A 69 -3.65 1.74 -1.69
C THR A 69 -5.01 1.65 -1.02
N ILE A 70 -5.74 0.61 -1.35
CA ILE A 70 -7.00 0.23 -0.70
C ILE A 70 -6.66 -0.89 0.30
N PHE A 71 -6.90 -0.68 1.58
CA PHE A 71 -6.46 -1.59 2.63
C PHE A 71 -7.57 -1.88 3.65
N ALA A 72 -7.31 -2.81 4.54
CA ALA A 72 -8.26 -3.30 5.55
C ALA A 72 -9.62 -3.62 4.90
N ASP A 73 -10.65 -2.84 5.19
CA ASP A 73 -12.02 -3.06 4.74
C ASP A 73 -12.52 -1.98 3.77
N GLY A 74 -11.60 -1.37 3.02
CA GLY A 74 -11.90 -0.36 2.01
C GLY A 74 -11.39 1.03 2.37
N GLU A 75 -10.49 1.13 3.34
CA GLU A 75 -9.80 2.36 3.67
C GLU A 75 -8.84 2.77 2.56
N VAL A 76 -8.68 4.07 2.40
CA VAL A 76 -7.84 4.67 1.36
C VAL A 76 -6.67 5.41 1.99
N ASP A 77 -5.46 5.05 1.61
CA ASP A 77 -4.27 5.77 2.05
C ASP A 77 -4.16 7.11 1.29
N ARG A 78 -4.01 8.21 2.03
CA ARG A 78 -3.73 9.53 1.45
C ARG A 78 -2.26 9.68 1.00
N SER A 79 -1.38 8.86 1.53
CA SER A 79 0.03 8.78 1.14
C SER A 79 0.23 7.74 0.03
N PRO A 80 1.42 7.65 -0.59
CA PRO A 80 1.76 6.52 -1.45
C PRO A 80 1.78 5.16 -0.75
N CYS A 81 1.59 5.11 0.57
CA CYS A 81 1.73 3.98 1.47
C CYS A 81 3.20 3.54 1.63
N GLY A 82 3.73 3.54 2.85
CA GLY A 82 5.13 3.16 3.11
C GLY A 82 5.42 1.71 2.75
N THR A 83 4.66 0.78 3.32
CA THR A 83 4.77 -0.66 3.01
C THR A 83 4.34 -0.99 1.59
N GLY A 84 3.38 -0.24 1.03
CA GLY A 84 2.99 -0.34 -0.38
C GLY A 84 4.11 0.10 -1.33
N THR A 85 4.84 1.17 -1.00
CA THR A 85 6.03 1.60 -1.76
C THR A 85 7.14 0.56 -1.68
N ALA A 86 7.35 -0.06 -0.50
CA ALA A 86 8.30 -1.18 -0.36
C ALA A 86 7.94 -2.37 -1.26
N ALA A 87 6.66 -2.76 -1.28
CA ALA A 87 6.18 -3.82 -2.16
C ALA A 87 6.34 -3.46 -3.63
N ARG A 88 6.08 -2.20 -4.00
CA ARG A 88 6.29 -1.71 -5.37
C ARG A 88 7.75 -1.77 -5.79
N LEU A 89 8.68 -1.31 -4.94
CA LEU A 89 10.11 -1.37 -5.19
C LEU A 89 10.61 -2.81 -5.35
N ALA A 90 10.12 -3.73 -4.50
CA ALA A 90 10.46 -5.15 -4.60
C ALA A 90 10.02 -5.75 -5.94
N TRP A 91 8.81 -5.43 -6.40
CA TRP A 91 8.30 -5.87 -7.69
C TRP A 91 9.09 -5.26 -8.86
N LEU A 92 9.37 -3.95 -8.83
CA LEU A 92 10.15 -3.26 -9.86
C LEU A 92 11.57 -3.85 -9.96
N HIS A 93 12.20 -4.12 -8.83
CA HIS A 93 13.53 -4.72 -8.80
C HIS A 93 13.52 -6.16 -9.32
N ALA A 94 12.57 -6.98 -8.89
CA ALA A 94 12.43 -8.37 -9.35
C ALA A 94 12.13 -8.47 -10.86
N THR A 95 11.57 -7.41 -11.46
CA THR A 95 11.28 -7.33 -12.90
C THR A 95 12.32 -6.52 -13.69
N ASN A 96 13.48 -6.19 -13.07
CA ASN A 96 14.58 -5.43 -13.66
C ASN A 96 14.19 -4.02 -14.17
N GLN A 97 13.22 -3.38 -13.52
CA GLN A 97 12.77 -2.03 -13.86
C GLN A 97 13.44 -0.96 -12.98
N ILE A 98 14.06 -1.34 -11.85
CA ILE A 98 14.81 -0.45 -10.99
C ILE A 98 16.08 -1.13 -10.47
N GLY A 99 17.18 -0.40 -10.42
CA GLY A 99 18.46 -0.85 -9.86
C GLY A 99 18.62 -0.51 -8.37
N ILE A 100 19.73 -0.98 -7.78
CA ILE A 100 20.17 -0.58 -6.44
C ILE A 100 20.52 0.91 -6.46
N ASP A 101 20.22 1.62 -5.37
CA ASP A 101 20.43 3.06 -5.16
C ASP A 101 19.76 3.97 -6.21
N GLN A 102 18.93 3.43 -7.08
CA GLN A 102 18.17 4.23 -8.04
C GLN A 102 16.95 4.85 -7.35
N PRO A 103 16.82 6.20 -7.34
CA PRO A 103 15.64 6.86 -6.77
C PRO A 103 14.36 6.54 -7.53
N TYR A 104 13.27 6.43 -6.78
CA TYR A 104 11.92 6.23 -7.30
C TYR A 104 10.96 7.19 -6.60
N ILE A 105 10.37 8.10 -7.34
CA ILE A 105 9.40 9.07 -6.83
C ILE A 105 8.01 8.48 -6.97
N HIS A 106 7.42 8.08 -5.85
CA HIS A 106 6.12 7.45 -5.78
C HIS A 106 5.05 8.45 -5.35
N GLU A 107 4.03 8.64 -6.17
CA GLU A 107 2.96 9.60 -5.98
C GLU A 107 1.67 8.91 -5.50
N SER A 108 0.95 9.54 -4.57
CA SER A 108 -0.37 9.09 -4.11
C SER A 108 -1.50 9.60 -5.00
N ILE A 109 -2.71 9.10 -4.74
CA ILE A 109 -3.94 9.55 -5.42
C ILE A 109 -4.18 11.07 -5.30
N ILE A 110 -3.73 11.71 -4.22
CA ILE A 110 -3.86 13.16 -3.98
C ILE A 110 -2.59 13.96 -4.32
N GLY A 111 -1.58 13.33 -4.94
CA GLY A 111 -0.35 13.99 -5.38
C GLY A 111 0.72 14.15 -4.31
N THR A 112 0.57 13.60 -3.10
CA THR A 112 1.68 13.55 -2.14
C THR A 112 2.73 12.55 -2.59
N ARG A 113 4.01 12.76 -2.23
CA ARG A 113 5.12 11.98 -2.76
C ARG A 113 5.98 11.38 -1.68
N PHE A 114 6.42 10.15 -1.91
CA PHE A 114 7.54 9.52 -1.23
C PHE A 114 8.69 9.36 -2.21
N THR A 115 9.91 9.36 -1.68
CA THR A 115 11.09 8.91 -2.42
C THR A 115 11.52 7.57 -1.85
N GLY A 116 11.75 6.60 -2.71
CA GLY A 116 12.23 5.29 -2.31
C GLY A 116 13.41 4.85 -3.16
N CYS A 117 14.19 3.91 -2.65
CA CYS A 117 15.20 3.17 -3.43
C CYS A 117 15.41 1.78 -2.85
N VAL A 118 16.06 0.92 -3.61
CA VAL A 118 16.54 -0.40 -3.16
C VAL A 118 17.96 -0.23 -2.65
N LEU A 119 18.19 -0.40 -1.34
CA LEU A 119 19.54 -0.30 -0.77
C LEU A 119 20.40 -1.52 -1.08
N ARG A 120 19.81 -2.69 -1.03
CA ARG A 120 20.51 -3.96 -1.28
C ARG A 120 19.54 -5.11 -1.47
N GLU A 121 20.02 -6.17 -2.06
CA GLU A 121 19.36 -7.47 -2.09
C GLU A 121 19.53 -8.22 -0.76
N THR A 122 18.61 -9.11 -0.48
CA THR A 122 18.61 -10.00 0.68
C THR A 122 17.75 -11.23 0.38
N THR A 123 17.52 -12.06 1.39
CA THR A 123 16.60 -13.20 1.32
C THR A 123 15.68 -13.22 2.53
N VAL A 124 14.44 -13.66 2.32
CA VAL A 124 13.49 -14.01 3.37
C VAL A 124 13.15 -15.49 3.17
N ALA A 125 13.51 -16.34 4.14
CA ALA A 125 13.60 -17.77 3.96
C ALA A 125 14.47 -18.08 2.72
N SER A 126 13.95 -18.79 1.72
CA SER A 126 14.64 -19.11 0.46
C SER A 126 14.27 -18.19 -0.71
N ARG A 127 13.53 -17.12 -0.47
CA ARG A 127 13.03 -16.22 -1.51
C ARG A 127 13.91 -14.98 -1.63
N ALA A 128 14.19 -14.54 -2.86
CA ALA A 128 14.83 -13.26 -3.12
C ALA A 128 14.00 -12.12 -2.55
N ALA A 129 14.66 -11.20 -1.88
CA ALA A 129 14.05 -10.04 -1.26
C ALA A 129 14.96 -8.81 -1.37
N ILE A 130 14.46 -7.63 -1.02
CA ILE A 130 15.20 -6.39 -0.97
C ILE A 130 15.12 -5.75 0.41
N VAL A 131 16.06 -4.87 0.70
CA VAL A 131 15.95 -3.87 1.79
C VAL A 131 15.69 -2.53 1.13
N PRO A 132 14.46 -1.98 1.20
CA PRO A 132 14.14 -0.67 0.67
C PRO A 132 14.44 0.43 1.69
N GLU A 133 14.76 1.62 1.19
CA GLU A 133 14.66 2.88 1.93
C GLU A 133 13.49 3.67 1.39
N ILE A 134 12.70 4.29 2.28
CA ILE A 134 11.57 5.13 1.92
C ILE A 134 11.59 6.38 2.77
N ALA A 135 11.56 7.54 2.12
CA ALA A 135 11.48 8.84 2.74
C ALA A 135 10.17 9.54 2.38
N GLY A 136 9.58 10.20 3.37
CA GLY A 136 8.37 10.99 3.21
C GLY A 136 8.34 12.15 4.19
N GLN A 137 7.33 13.01 4.09
CA GLN A 137 7.16 14.18 4.96
C GLN A 137 5.87 14.04 5.78
N GLY A 138 5.99 14.21 7.09
CA GLY A 138 4.87 14.30 8.02
C GLY A 138 4.64 15.74 8.50
N TYR A 139 3.39 16.05 8.82
CA TYR A 139 2.97 17.35 9.33
C TYR A 139 2.21 17.18 10.64
N ILE A 140 2.43 18.07 11.60
CA ILE A 140 1.66 18.10 12.85
C ILE A 140 0.28 18.65 12.52
N THR A 141 -0.76 17.86 12.77
CA THR A 141 -2.16 18.24 12.52
C THR A 141 -2.93 18.60 13.78
N GLY A 142 -2.34 18.36 14.94
CA GLY A 142 -2.96 18.73 16.23
C GLY A 142 -2.27 18.11 17.43
N TYR A 143 -2.73 18.53 18.60
CA TYR A 143 -2.39 17.94 19.90
C TYR A 143 -3.69 17.49 20.53
N HIS A 144 -3.77 16.23 21.00
CA HIS A 144 -5.00 15.62 21.47
C HIS A 144 -4.79 14.93 22.82
N THR A 145 -5.82 14.97 23.67
CA THR A 145 -5.91 14.13 24.88
C THR A 145 -7.07 13.16 24.69
N PHE A 146 -6.79 11.87 24.81
CA PHE A 146 -7.80 10.82 24.73
C PHE A 146 -8.06 10.27 26.15
N VAL A 147 -9.32 10.05 26.46
CA VAL A 147 -9.75 9.48 27.73
C VAL A 147 -10.56 8.23 27.43
N ILE A 148 -10.28 7.17 28.19
CA ILE A 148 -11.12 5.96 28.21
C ILE A 148 -11.97 6.05 29.46
N ASP A 149 -13.29 6.16 29.29
CA ASP A 149 -14.26 6.10 30.37
C ASP A 149 -14.61 4.62 30.59
N LEU A 150 -14.35 4.11 31.77
CA LEU A 150 -14.60 2.71 32.11
C LEU A 150 -16.10 2.37 32.21
N ASP A 151 -16.95 3.36 32.32
CA ASP A 151 -18.41 3.20 32.34
C ASP A 151 -19.01 3.22 30.90
N ASP A 152 -18.21 3.55 29.86
CA ASP A 152 -18.66 3.49 28.49
C ASP A 152 -18.75 2.02 28.03
N PRO A 153 -19.95 1.52 27.68
CA PRO A 153 -20.14 0.14 27.22
C PRO A 153 -19.45 -0.16 25.89
N VAL A 154 -19.03 0.86 25.13
CA VAL A 154 -18.32 0.73 23.84
C VAL A 154 -16.88 1.27 23.90
N GLN A 155 -16.29 1.34 25.09
CA GLN A 155 -14.94 1.88 25.34
C GLN A 155 -13.83 1.25 24.44
N ALA A 156 -14.02 0.01 24.02
CA ALA A 156 -13.12 -0.69 23.09
C ALA A 156 -13.34 -0.35 21.61
N GLY A 157 -14.30 0.53 21.33
CA GLY A 157 -14.73 0.85 19.98
C GLY A 157 -15.79 -0.11 19.43
N PHE A 158 -16.37 0.26 18.33
CA PHE A 158 -17.36 -0.55 17.61
C PHE A 158 -17.25 -0.28 16.09
N LEU A 159 -17.73 -1.23 15.31
CA LEU A 159 -17.78 -1.12 13.86
C LEU A 159 -19.22 -1.38 13.39
N VAL A 160 -19.76 -0.41 12.64
CA VAL A 160 -21.07 -0.54 11.96
C VAL A 160 -20.81 -0.55 10.46
N ARG A 161 -21.21 -1.63 9.81
CA ARG A 161 -21.04 -1.84 8.35
C ARG A 161 -22.35 -2.28 7.72
#